data_a6ad2eefd5c267dc75d265e70ef60522
#
_entry.id   a6ad2eefd5c267dc75d265e70ef60522
#
_cell.length_a   1.000
_cell.length_b   1.000
_cell.length_c   1.000
_cell.angle_alpha   90.00
_cell.angle_beta   90.00
_cell.angle_gamma   90.00
#
_symmetry.space_group_name_H-M   'P 1'
#
loop_
_entity.id
_entity.type
_entity.pdbx_description
1 polymer ?
#
loop_
_entity_poly.entity_id
_entity_poly.type
_entity_poly.pdbx_seq_one_letter_code
_entity_poly.pdbx_strand_id
1 'polypeptide(L)'
;MGIQYSFRRYEKKYFLSPRQQEQLLQRIAPYMKEDAFGSYTICNIYYDTPDWRLIRASLEKPAYKEKLRVRSYGVPTETDRVFVELKKKFDGVVYKRRITTEVPQVEPLLCGSTEAKCQIGRKIQWFQRQNRTRPRVFIGYDRLAFAGQEDPQLRLTFDTNLRWRDTQLDLCMGDWGAPILQGEDILMELKLPEACPLWLTHALTEVGAFPTSFSKYGTCYKEHILKKEALFSA
;
A
#
# COMPACT_ATOMS: atom_id res chain seq x y z
N MET A 1 26.09 -5.22 -3.38
CA MET A 1 24.76 -5.86 -3.32
C MET A 1 23.99 -5.49 -4.57
N GLY A 2 23.67 -6.47 -5.42
CA GLY A 2 22.93 -6.24 -6.66
C GLY A 2 21.48 -5.86 -6.37
N ILE A 3 21.00 -4.80 -6.99
CA ILE A 3 19.60 -4.40 -6.91
C ILE A 3 18.80 -5.34 -7.80
N GLN A 4 18.04 -6.24 -7.20
CA GLN A 4 17.18 -7.17 -7.92
C GLN A 4 15.92 -6.42 -8.40
N TYR A 5 15.81 -6.15 -9.69
CA TYR A 5 14.79 -5.29 -10.29
C TYR A 5 13.46 -5.98 -10.65
N SER A 6 13.39 -7.30 -10.57
CA SER A 6 12.19 -8.06 -10.92
C SER A 6 12.01 -9.22 -9.94
N PHE A 7 10.87 -9.22 -9.23
CA PHE A 7 10.44 -10.33 -8.41
C PHE A 7 9.11 -10.83 -8.95
N ARG A 8 9.03 -12.07 -9.39
CA ARG A 8 7.74 -12.75 -9.49
C ARG A 8 7.33 -13.08 -8.05
N ARG A 9 6.49 -12.26 -7.47
CA ARG A 9 5.89 -12.50 -6.16
C ARG A 9 4.39 -12.60 -6.32
N TYR A 10 3.84 -13.65 -5.76
CA TYR A 10 2.40 -13.76 -5.61
C TYR A 10 1.97 -13.01 -4.35
N GLU A 11 1.00 -12.12 -4.49
CA GLU A 11 0.39 -11.40 -3.38
C GLU A 11 -1.07 -11.84 -3.27
N LYS A 12 -1.42 -12.48 -2.15
CA LYS A 12 -2.78 -12.88 -1.82
C LYS A 12 -3.27 -12.05 -0.63
N LYS A 13 -4.54 -11.74 -0.61
CA LYS A 13 -5.19 -10.96 0.45
C LYS A 13 -6.33 -11.72 1.05
N TYR A 14 -6.57 -11.47 2.33
CA TYR A 14 -7.60 -12.13 3.11
C TYR A 14 -8.22 -11.09 4.06
N PHE A 15 -9.50 -11.21 4.33
CA PHE A 15 -10.10 -10.56 5.49
C PHE A 15 -10.20 -11.58 6.61
N LEU A 16 -9.83 -11.16 7.80
CA LEU A 16 -9.88 -11.96 9.01
C LEU A 16 -10.63 -11.19 10.09
N SER A 17 -11.42 -11.90 10.88
CA SER A 17 -11.87 -11.41 12.16
C SER A 17 -10.71 -11.41 13.17
N PRO A 18 -10.81 -10.65 14.29
CA PRO A 18 -9.81 -10.70 15.36
C PRO A 18 -9.55 -12.12 15.87
N ARG A 19 -10.60 -12.94 16.02
CA ARG A 19 -10.49 -14.36 16.43
C ARG A 19 -9.69 -15.21 15.41
N GLN A 20 -9.94 -15.02 14.11
CA GLN A 20 -9.19 -15.74 13.08
C GLN A 20 -7.73 -15.31 13.05
N GLN A 21 -7.44 -14.01 13.27
CA GLN A 21 -6.06 -13.53 13.37
C GLN A 21 -5.33 -14.18 14.55
N GLU A 22 -5.93 -14.19 15.74
CA GLU A 22 -5.34 -14.79 16.93
C GLU A 22 -5.03 -16.27 16.72
N GLN A 23 -5.99 -17.03 16.21
CA GLN A 23 -5.82 -18.45 15.88
C GLN A 23 -4.72 -18.67 14.84
N LEU A 24 -4.64 -17.82 13.82
CA LEU A 24 -3.60 -17.91 12.79
C LEU A 24 -2.23 -17.61 13.36
N LEU A 25 -2.10 -16.58 14.20
CA LEU A 25 -0.84 -16.23 14.88
C LEU A 25 -0.26 -17.38 15.67
N GLN A 26 -1.10 -18.11 16.43
CA GLN A 26 -0.68 -19.31 17.18
C GLN A 26 -0.11 -20.40 16.24
N ARG A 27 -0.72 -20.60 15.07
CA ARG A 27 -0.30 -21.63 14.10
C ARG A 27 0.95 -21.28 13.33
N ILE A 28 1.16 -20.01 13.03
CA ILE A 28 2.34 -19.56 12.27
C ILE A 28 3.56 -19.32 13.15
N ALA A 29 3.41 -19.21 14.47
CA ALA A 29 4.50 -18.92 15.41
C ALA A 29 5.74 -19.83 15.26
N PRO A 30 5.63 -21.14 14.97
CA PRO A 30 6.82 -21.98 14.75
C PRO A 30 7.59 -21.67 13.47
N TYR A 31 6.95 -21.03 12.50
CA TYR A 31 7.48 -20.84 11.13
C TYR A 31 7.79 -19.40 10.79
N MET A 32 7.19 -18.45 11.50
CA MET A 32 7.31 -17.03 11.20
C MET A 32 7.75 -16.24 12.43
N LYS A 33 8.55 -15.24 12.18
CA LYS A 33 9.02 -14.30 13.20
C LYS A 33 8.46 -12.91 12.92
N GLU A 34 8.01 -12.25 13.97
CA GLU A 34 7.62 -10.85 13.91
C GLU A 34 8.78 -9.96 13.47
N ASP A 35 8.47 -8.94 12.67
CA ASP A 35 9.42 -7.91 12.26
C ASP A 35 9.93 -7.15 13.49
N ALA A 36 11.20 -6.74 13.47
CA ALA A 36 11.85 -6.02 14.55
C ALA A 36 11.19 -4.67 14.91
N PHE A 37 10.30 -4.18 14.05
CA PHE A 37 9.61 -2.90 14.25
C PHE A 37 8.29 -3.03 15.02
N GLY A 38 7.83 -4.24 15.32
CA GLY A 38 6.54 -4.46 15.98
C GLY A 38 5.35 -3.95 15.18
N SER A 39 4.38 -3.37 15.87
CA SER A 39 3.26 -2.68 15.23
C SER A 39 3.63 -1.23 14.91
N TYR A 40 3.42 -0.80 13.67
CA TYR A 40 3.72 0.56 13.22
C TYR A 40 2.69 1.09 12.24
N THR A 41 2.49 2.40 12.29
CA THR A 41 1.59 3.09 11.37
C THR A 41 2.26 3.30 10.01
N ILE A 42 1.50 3.12 8.95
CA ILE A 42 1.89 3.49 7.59
C ILE A 42 0.97 4.59 7.09
N CYS A 43 1.56 5.73 6.75
CA CYS A 43 0.88 6.87 6.15
C CYS A 43 1.16 6.94 4.65
N ASN A 44 0.14 7.19 3.84
CA ASN A 44 0.30 7.32 2.39
C ASN A 44 -0.55 8.48 1.88
N ILE A 45 0.01 9.28 0.97
CA ILE A 45 -0.76 10.17 0.11
C ILE A 45 -0.71 9.61 -1.30
N TYR A 46 -1.88 9.29 -1.86
CA TYR A 46 -2.01 8.88 -3.24
C TYR A 46 -2.20 10.08 -4.14
N TYR A 47 -1.48 10.07 -5.25
CA TYR A 47 -1.54 11.08 -6.30
C TYR A 47 -2.36 10.54 -7.46
N ASP A 48 -3.30 11.35 -7.94
CA ASP A 48 -4.14 11.02 -9.09
C ASP A 48 -4.45 12.28 -9.91
N THR A 49 -4.99 12.08 -11.09
CA THR A 49 -5.49 13.17 -11.92
C THR A 49 -6.72 13.84 -11.29
N PRO A 50 -7.06 15.08 -11.68
CA PRO A 50 -8.25 15.77 -11.16
C PRO A 50 -9.54 14.96 -11.31
N ASP A 51 -9.65 14.18 -12.36
CA ASP A 51 -10.80 13.32 -12.70
C ASP A 51 -10.65 11.87 -12.22
N TRP A 52 -9.67 11.55 -11.35
CA TRP A 52 -9.43 10.22 -10.79
C TRP A 52 -9.12 9.13 -11.84
N ARG A 53 -8.58 9.50 -12.97
CA ARG A 53 -8.36 8.58 -14.10
C ARG A 53 -7.52 7.36 -13.74
N LEU A 54 -6.45 7.51 -12.92
CA LEU A 54 -5.57 6.40 -12.59
C LEU A 54 -6.26 5.34 -11.73
N ILE A 55 -7.07 5.77 -10.74
CA ILE A 55 -7.79 4.81 -9.90
C ILE A 55 -8.98 4.21 -10.64
N ARG A 56 -9.73 4.99 -11.41
CA ARG A 56 -10.82 4.47 -12.25
C ARG A 56 -10.29 3.40 -13.20
N ALA A 57 -9.27 3.71 -13.98
CA ALA A 57 -8.63 2.73 -14.85
C ALA A 57 -8.11 1.50 -14.08
N SER A 58 -7.55 1.69 -12.87
CA SER A 58 -7.07 0.56 -12.06
C SER A 58 -8.20 -0.38 -11.61
N LEU A 59 -9.43 0.11 -11.47
CA LEU A 59 -10.60 -0.68 -11.05
C LEU A 59 -11.15 -1.58 -12.16
N GLU A 60 -10.98 -1.18 -13.42
CA GLU A 60 -11.35 -1.96 -14.60
C GLU A 60 -10.46 -3.20 -14.82
N LYS A 61 -9.47 -3.40 -13.95
CA LYS A 61 -8.51 -4.53 -13.98
C LYS A 61 -7.76 -4.65 -15.32
N PRO A 62 -7.26 -3.55 -15.92
CA PRO A 62 -6.57 -3.60 -17.19
C PRO A 62 -5.25 -4.36 -17.09
N ALA A 63 -4.72 -4.78 -18.25
CA ALA A 63 -3.40 -5.41 -18.33
C ALA A 63 -2.29 -4.48 -17.77
N TYR A 64 -2.41 -3.17 -17.98
CA TYR A 64 -1.46 -2.17 -17.49
C TYR A 64 -2.12 -1.15 -16.56
N LYS A 65 -1.50 -0.90 -15.40
CA LYS A 65 -1.93 0.13 -14.46
C LYS A 65 -0.79 0.69 -13.63
N GLU A 66 -0.94 1.93 -13.21
CA GLU A 66 0.04 2.65 -12.41
C GLU A 66 -0.60 3.29 -11.20
N LYS A 67 0.19 3.46 -10.13
CA LYS A 67 -0.18 4.23 -8.94
C LYS A 67 1.03 4.97 -8.43
N LEU A 68 0.89 6.26 -8.20
CA LEU A 68 1.89 7.11 -7.56
C LEU A 68 1.44 7.40 -6.13
N ARG A 69 2.37 7.30 -5.18
CA ARG A 69 2.12 7.69 -3.79
C ARG A 69 3.39 8.16 -3.10
N VAL A 70 3.20 8.97 -2.09
CA VAL A 70 4.22 9.29 -1.09
C VAL A 70 3.90 8.54 0.19
N ARG A 71 4.90 7.92 0.80
CA ARG A 71 4.73 7.07 2.00
C ARG A 71 5.71 7.45 3.09
N SER A 72 5.23 7.43 4.33
CA SER A 72 6.06 7.40 5.55
C SER A 72 5.75 6.18 6.42
N TYR A 73 6.66 5.89 7.32
CA TYR A 73 6.47 4.97 8.44
C TYR A 73 6.31 5.84 9.70
N GLY A 74 5.11 5.86 10.25
CA GLY A 74 4.68 6.87 11.23
C GLY A 74 4.36 8.21 10.60
N VAL A 75 3.98 9.16 11.44
CA VAL A 75 3.78 10.57 11.08
C VAL A 75 5.15 11.26 11.01
N PRO A 76 5.58 11.74 9.83
CA PRO A 76 6.90 12.34 9.70
C PRO A 76 6.91 13.79 10.21
N THR A 77 8.07 14.26 10.61
CA THR A 77 8.40 15.69 10.69
C THR A 77 8.88 16.19 9.32
N GLU A 78 9.05 17.49 9.17
CA GLU A 78 9.54 18.09 7.92
C GLU A 78 10.96 17.60 7.55
N THR A 79 11.78 17.23 8.54
CA THR A 79 13.16 16.75 8.32
C THR A 79 13.24 15.26 8.07
N ASP A 80 12.12 14.52 8.21
CA ASP A 80 12.12 13.09 8.04
C ASP A 80 12.11 12.66 6.57
N ARG A 81 12.64 11.47 6.35
CA ARG A 81 12.65 10.85 5.03
C ARG A 81 11.36 10.15 4.72
N VAL A 82 10.83 10.43 3.53
CA VAL A 82 9.66 9.78 2.96
C VAL A 82 10.00 9.09 1.65
N PHE A 83 9.10 8.24 1.19
CA PHE A 83 9.30 7.42 0.01
C PHE A 83 8.32 7.83 -1.08
N VAL A 84 8.83 8.29 -2.22
CA VAL A 84 8.04 8.48 -3.44
C VAL A 84 8.05 7.17 -4.21
N GLU A 85 6.89 6.55 -4.36
CA GLU A 85 6.72 5.21 -4.91
C GLU A 85 5.83 5.21 -6.16
N LEU A 86 6.38 4.73 -7.28
CA LEU A 86 5.62 4.44 -8.49
C LEU A 86 5.47 2.92 -8.62
N LYS A 87 4.24 2.42 -8.45
CA LYS A 87 3.88 1.02 -8.66
C LYS A 87 3.23 0.88 -10.02
N LYS A 88 3.82 0.03 -10.85
CA LYS A 88 3.27 -0.38 -12.15
C LYS A 88 2.88 -1.85 -12.07
N LYS A 89 1.80 -2.21 -12.71
CA LYS A 89 1.43 -3.61 -12.93
C LYS A 89 1.20 -3.81 -14.43
N PHE A 90 1.87 -4.77 -15.01
CA PHE A 90 1.70 -5.15 -16.41
C PHE A 90 1.57 -6.67 -16.49
N ASP A 91 0.49 -7.14 -17.06
CA ASP A 91 0.17 -8.57 -17.24
C ASP A 91 0.48 -9.43 -16.00
N GLY A 92 -0.08 -9.02 -14.85
CA GLY A 92 0.13 -9.69 -13.56
C GLY A 92 1.44 -9.33 -12.86
N VAL A 93 2.50 -8.92 -13.57
CA VAL A 93 3.81 -8.59 -12.99
C VAL A 93 3.80 -7.20 -12.36
N VAL A 94 4.31 -7.10 -11.14
CA VAL A 94 4.38 -5.85 -10.38
C VAL A 94 5.80 -5.31 -10.40
N TYR A 95 5.94 -4.08 -10.86
CA TYR A 95 7.18 -3.30 -10.80
C TYR A 95 7.00 -2.17 -9.80
N LYS A 96 7.81 -2.18 -8.74
CA LYS A 96 7.82 -1.13 -7.74
C LYS A 96 9.12 -0.34 -7.85
N ARG A 97 9.00 0.96 -8.01
CA ARG A 97 10.12 1.90 -8.04
C ARG A 97 9.96 2.87 -6.89
N ARG A 98 11.06 3.09 -6.17
CA ARG A 98 11.06 3.91 -4.97
C ARG A 98 12.30 4.79 -4.96
N ILE A 99 12.11 6.05 -4.59
CA ILE A 99 13.18 6.94 -4.16
C ILE A 99 12.87 7.43 -2.76
N THR A 100 13.92 7.80 -2.04
CA THR A 100 13.84 8.40 -0.71
C THR A 100 14.17 9.88 -0.82
N THR A 101 13.38 10.72 -0.18
CA THR A 101 13.60 12.18 -0.13
C THR A 101 13.08 12.71 1.20
N GLU A 102 13.41 13.94 1.56
CA GLU A 102 12.83 14.64 2.70
C GLU A 102 11.45 15.20 2.33
N VAL A 103 10.60 15.42 3.33
CA VAL A 103 9.22 15.88 3.11
C VAL A 103 9.16 17.16 2.24
N PRO A 104 9.93 18.23 2.52
CA PRO A 104 9.86 19.47 1.73
C PRO A 104 10.34 19.30 0.27
N GLN A 105 11.09 18.25 -0.02
CA GLN A 105 11.62 17.98 -1.37
C GLN A 105 10.67 17.16 -2.26
N VAL A 106 9.55 16.69 -1.73
CA VAL A 106 8.58 15.87 -2.48
C VAL A 106 7.98 16.67 -3.63
N GLU A 107 7.37 17.81 -3.36
CA GLU A 107 6.74 18.64 -4.39
C GLU A 107 7.76 19.21 -5.41
N PRO A 108 8.91 19.78 -5.00
CA PRO A 108 9.97 20.17 -5.94
C PRO A 108 10.43 19.06 -6.86
N LEU A 109 10.55 17.82 -6.34
CA LEU A 109 10.89 16.66 -7.14
C LEU A 109 9.78 16.29 -8.12
N LEU A 110 8.52 16.26 -7.68
CA LEU A 110 7.38 15.85 -8.52
C LEU A 110 7.07 16.88 -9.60
N CYS A 111 7.09 18.17 -9.30
CA CYS A 111 6.85 19.23 -10.28
C CYS A 111 8.04 19.45 -11.23
N GLY A 112 9.21 18.88 -10.92
CA GLY A 112 10.41 18.95 -11.76
C GLY A 112 11.23 20.24 -11.57
N SER A 113 10.97 21.03 -10.52
CA SER A 113 11.80 22.17 -10.15
C SER A 113 13.18 21.77 -9.57
N THR A 114 13.27 20.53 -9.09
CA THR A 114 14.53 19.88 -8.72
C THR A 114 14.81 18.73 -9.66
N GLU A 115 15.99 18.71 -10.28
CA GLU A 115 16.38 17.63 -11.17
C GLU A 115 16.55 16.30 -10.42
N ALA A 116 15.99 15.22 -10.95
CA ALA A 116 16.13 13.91 -10.36
C ALA A 116 17.52 13.32 -10.62
N LYS A 117 18.28 13.08 -9.56
CA LYS A 117 19.66 12.55 -9.60
C LYS A 117 19.77 11.10 -10.09
N CYS A 118 18.68 10.35 -10.14
CA CYS A 118 18.70 8.93 -10.52
C CYS A 118 17.64 8.58 -11.58
N GLN A 119 17.82 7.43 -12.23
CA GLN A 119 16.90 6.96 -13.28
C GLN A 119 15.46 6.80 -12.77
N ILE A 120 15.29 6.30 -11.52
CA ILE A 120 13.95 6.11 -10.92
C ILE A 120 13.27 7.46 -10.73
N GLY A 121 13.98 8.46 -10.23
CA GLY A 121 13.46 9.82 -10.07
C GLY A 121 13.04 10.43 -11.40
N ARG A 122 13.88 10.32 -12.46
CA ARG A 122 13.52 10.78 -13.81
C ARG A 122 12.26 10.10 -14.36
N LYS A 123 12.05 8.80 -14.08
CA LYS A 123 10.82 8.09 -14.46
C LYS A 123 9.60 8.56 -13.69
N ILE A 124 9.75 8.89 -12.40
CA ILE A 124 8.67 9.46 -11.58
C ILE A 124 8.32 10.86 -12.11
N GLN A 125 9.31 11.70 -12.41
CA GLN A 125 9.09 13.02 -13.00
C GLN A 125 8.43 12.95 -14.38
N TRP A 126 8.85 12.00 -15.21
CA TRP A 126 8.20 11.76 -16.51
C TRP A 126 6.74 11.35 -16.32
N PHE A 127 6.46 10.40 -15.42
CA PHE A 127 5.09 10.00 -15.10
C PHE A 127 4.25 11.19 -14.64
N GLN A 128 4.78 12.03 -13.76
CA GLN A 128 4.12 13.21 -13.25
C GLN A 128 3.79 14.22 -14.36
N ARG A 129 4.73 14.48 -15.25
CA ARG A 129 4.51 15.37 -16.42
C ARG A 129 3.41 14.86 -17.34
N GLN A 130 3.37 13.54 -17.61
CA GLN A 130 2.36 12.95 -18.48
C GLN A 130 0.96 12.93 -17.86
N ASN A 131 0.87 12.74 -16.56
CA ASN A 131 -0.42 12.54 -15.88
C ASN A 131 -0.89 13.77 -15.11
N ARG A 132 -0.01 14.74 -14.82
CA ARG A 132 -0.32 15.97 -14.05
C ARG A 132 -1.08 15.65 -12.77
N THR A 133 -0.59 14.64 -12.03
CA THR A 133 -1.24 14.19 -10.81
C THR A 133 -1.03 15.19 -9.67
N ARG A 134 -1.93 15.16 -8.71
CA ARG A 134 -1.87 15.95 -7.48
C ARG A 134 -2.22 15.08 -6.27
N PRO A 135 -1.91 15.48 -5.04
CA PRO A 135 -2.41 14.79 -3.85
C PRO A 135 -3.93 14.68 -3.91
N ARG A 136 -4.48 13.50 -3.70
CA ARG A 136 -5.92 13.27 -3.81
C ARG A 136 -6.52 12.64 -2.56
N VAL A 137 -5.80 11.71 -1.95
CA VAL A 137 -6.30 11.01 -0.77
C VAL A 137 -5.15 10.54 0.11
N PHE A 138 -5.31 10.76 1.41
CA PHE A 138 -4.51 10.11 2.45
C PHE A 138 -5.12 8.77 2.80
N ILE A 139 -4.28 7.75 2.97
CA ILE A 139 -4.66 6.43 3.50
C ILE A 139 -3.64 6.01 4.54
N GLY A 140 -4.10 5.91 5.79
CA GLY A 140 -3.35 5.40 6.93
C GLY A 140 -3.83 4.02 7.35
N TYR A 141 -2.94 3.24 7.95
CA TYR A 141 -3.26 1.95 8.58
C TYR A 141 -2.14 1.52 9.51
N ASP A 142 -2.49 0.69 10.48
CA ASP A 142 -1.53 0.15 11.42
C ASP A 142 -1.15 -1.27 10.97
N ARG A 143 0.15 -1.58 10.95
CA ARG A 143 0.69 -2.81 10.39
C ARG A 143 1.48 -3.59 11.40
N LEU A 144 1.16 -4.87 11.51
CA LEU A 144 1.98 -5.88 12.14
C LEU A 144 2.54 -6.79 11.04
N ALA A 145 3.85 -7.04 11.03
CA ALA A 145 4.51 -7.76 9.94
C ALA A 145 5.33 -8.95 10.44
N PHE A 146 5.30 -10.03 9.65
CA PHE A 146 6.05 -11.27 9.92
C PHE A 146 6.87 -11.68 8.68
N ALA A 147 8.01 -12.29 8.94
CA ALA A 147 8.85 -12.92 7.95
C ALA A 147 9.02 -14.41 8.26
N GLY A 148 9.11 -15.25 7.24
CA GLY A 148 9.43 -16.65 7.43
C GLY A 148 10.81 -16.83 8.05
N GLN A 149 10.95 -17.77 9.01
CA GLN A 149 12.22 -18.04 9.68
C GLN A 149 13.22 -18.71 8.73
N GLU A 150 12.76 -19.66 7.93
CA GLU A 150 13.60 -20.37 6.94
C GLU A 150 13.69 -19.58 5.62
N ASP A 151 12.59 -18.98 5.18
CA ASP A 151 12.54 -18.16 3.96
C ASP A 151 12.09 -16.72 4.27
N PRO A 152 13.01 -15.77 4.42
CA PRO A 152 12.68 -14.37 4.69
C PRO A 152 11.92 -13.67 3.55
N GLN A 153 11.79 -14.29 2.38
CA GLN A 153 10.99 -13.75 1.28
C GLN A 153 9.49 -14.05 1.47
N LEU A 154 9.15 -15.08 2.24
CA LEU A 154 7.78 -15.30 2.71
C LEU A 154 7.44 -14.21 3.71
N ARG A 155 6.48 -13.36 3.38
CA ARG A 155 6.08 -12.23 4.22
C ARG A 155 4.57 -12.25 4.43
N LEU A 156 4.16 -12.03 5.67
CA LEU A 156 2.77 -11.90 6.05
C LEU A 156 2.60 -10.60 6.82
N THR A 157 1.56 -9.84 6.51
CA THR A 157 1.28 -8.58 7.21
C THR A 157 -0.21 -8.52 7.56
N PHE A 158 -0.52 -8.02 8.75
CA PHE A 158 -1.86 -7.66 9.18
C PHE A 158 -1.99 -6.15 9.20
N ASP A 159 -2.95 -5.62 8.47
CA ASP A 159 -3.27 -4.20 8.42
C ASP A 159 -4.62 -3.97 9.10
N THR A 160 -4.62 -3.15 10.12
CA THR A 160 -5.79 -2.77 10.92
C THR A 160 -6.02 -1.26 10.83
N ASN A 161 -7.13 -0.79 11.36
CA ASN A 161 -7.44 0.63 11.48
C ASN A 161 -7.22 1.38 10.16
N LEU A 162 -7.75 0.83 9.05
CA LEU A 162 -7.67 1.44 7.73
C LEU A 162 -8.49 2.73 7.71
N ARG A 163 -7.83 3.87 7.51
CA ARG A 163 -8.44 5.21 7.58
C ARG A 163 -8.05 6.08 6.40
N TRP A 164 -8.90 7.04 6.08
CA TRP A 164 -8.70 7.91 4.93
C TRP A 164 -9.15 9.35 5.20
N ARG A 165 -8.61 10.30 4.45
CA ARG A 165 -9.09 11.67 4.32
C ARG A 165 -8.76 12.24 2.95
N ASP A 166 -9.55 13.23 2.50
CA ASP A 166 -9.35 13.95 1.23
C ASP A 166 -9.02 15.44 1.44
N THR A 167 -8.80 15.81 2.69
CA THR A 167 -8.39 17.16 3.11
C THR A 167 -7.08 17.09 3.87
N GLN A 168 -6.38 18.25 4.00
CA GLN A 168 -5.08 18.32 4.69
C GLN A 168 -4.12 17.20 4.23
N LEU A 169 -3.91 17.15 2.91
CA LEU A 169 -3.14 16.08 2.25
C LEU A 169 -1.64 16.32 2.37
N ASP A 170 -1.17 16.42 3.60
CA ASP A 170 0.22 16.44 4.01
C ASP A 170 0.44 15.33 5.04
N LEU A 171 1.58 14.63 4.94
CA LEU A 171 1.92 13.53 5.86
C LEU A 171 2.22 14.04 7.28
N CYS A 172 2.72 15.26 7.41
CA CYS A 172 3.02 15.88 8.71
C CYS A 172 1.76 16.28 9.50
N MET A 173 0.59 16.31 8.85
CA MET A 173 -0.69 16.66 9.48
C MET A 173 -1.33 15.52 10.28
N GLY A 174 -0.55 14.50 10.63
CA GLY A 174 -1.01 13.38 11.43
C GLY A 174 -1.59 12.24 10.60
N ASP A 175 -1.94 11.18 11.30
CA ASP A 175 -2.41 9.90 10.71
C ASP A 175 -3.93 9.69 10.85
N TRP A 176 -4.67 10.71 11.28
CA TRP A 176 -6.11 10.71 11.45
C TRP A 176 -6.88 10.54 10.12
N GLY A 177 -8.12 10.07 10.23
CA GLY A 177 -9.01 9.91 9.08
C GLY A 177 -10.27 9.13 9.45
N ALA A 178 -11.27 9.15 8.56
CA ALA A 178 -12.46 8.31 8.66
C ALA A 178 -12.12 6.86 8.32
N PRO A 179 -12.81 5.85 8.89
CA PRO A 179 -12.56 4.46 8.57
C PRO A 179 -12.87 4.15 7.10
N ILE A 180 -12.04 3.33 6.46
CA ILE A 180 -12.29 2.82 5.09
C ILE A 180 -13.29 1.66 5.12
N LEU A 181 -13.17 0.78 6.12
CA LEU A 181 -14.05 -0.36 6.33
C LEU A 181 -14.90 -0.13 7.57
N GLN A 182 -16.10 -0.67 7.58
CA GLN A 182 -16.92 -0.73 8.77
C GLN A 182 -16.66 -2.06 9.48
N GLY A 183 -16.46 -2.02 10.80
CA GLY A 183 -16.15 -3.19 11.60
C GLY A 183 -14.66 -3.38 11.89
N GLU A 184 -14.34 -4.52 12.50
CA GLU A 184 -13.00 -4.87 12.96
C GLU A 184 -12.24 -5.78 11.98
N ASP A 185 -12.56 -5.73 10.69
CA ASP A 185 -11.91 -6.55 9.69
C ASP A 185 -10.42 -6.23 9.57
N ILE A 186 -9.63 -7.28 9.66
CA ILE A 186 -8.18 -7.24 9.55
C ILE A 186 -7.79 -7.65 8.13
N LEU A 187 -7.11 -6.76 7.42
CA LEU A 187 -6.61 -7.09 6.09
C LEU A 187 -5.24 -7.77 6.20
N MET A 188 -5.21 -9.07 5.98
CA MET A 188 -3.96 -9.81 5.85
C MET A 188 -3.48 -9.78 4.40
N GLU A 189 -2.18 -9.46 4.21
CA GLU A 189 -1.48 -9.58 2.91
C GLU A 189 -0.37 -10.62 3.03
N LEU A 190 -0.46 -11.66 2.23
CA LEU A 190 0.51 -12.72 2.12
C LEU A 190 1.33 -12.55 0.83
N LYS A 191 2.66 -12.49 0.96
CA LYS A 191 3.59 -12.42 -0.16
C LYS A 191 4.40 -13.71 -0.22
N LEU A 192 4.29 -14.38 -1.33
CA LEU A 192 4.93 -15.66 -1.60
C LEU A 192 5.98 -15.47 -2.69
N PRO A 193 7.22 -15.97 -2.50
CA PRO A 193 8.21 -15.99 -3.59
C PRO A 193 7.81 -16.98 -4.69
N GLU A 194 7.26 -18.13 -4.30
CA GLU A 194 6.87 -19.23 -5.18
C GLU A 194 5.53 -19.84 -4.73
N ALA A 195 5.49 -21.12 -4.44
CA ALA A 195 4.33 -21.82 -3.95
C ALA A 195 4.05 -21.50 -2.47
N CYS A 196 2.80 -21.63 -2.07
CA CYS A 196 2.42 -21.53 -0.67
C CYS A 196 2.90 -22.78 0.08
N PRO A 197 3.64 -22.66 1.19
CA PRO A 197 4.02 -23.81 2.01
C PRO A 197 2.79 -24.57 2.51
N LEU A 198 2.89 -25.90 2.60
CA LEU A 198 1.78 -26.75 3.02
C LEU A 198 1.29 -26.39 4.43
N TRP A 199 2.21 -26.15 5.38
CA TRP A 199 1.87 -25.75 6.74
C TRP A 199 1.02 -24.47 6.77
N LEU A 200 1.33 -23.50 5.89
CA LEU A 200 0.58 -22.24 5.80
C LEU A 200 -0.80 -22.46 5.16
N THR A 201 -0.86 -23.32 4.14
CA THR A 201 -2.14 -23.69 3.52
C THR A 201 -3.06 -24.36 4.52
N HIS A 202 -2.55 -25.30 5.35
CA HIS A 202 -3.30 -25.94 6.42
C HIS A 202 -3.76 -24.91 7.46
N ALA A 203 -2.86 -24.05 7.94
CA ALA A 203 -3.20 -23.02 8.91
C ALA A 203 -4.32 -22.07 8.41
N LEU A 204 -4.26 -21.64 7.14
CA LEU A 204 -5.29 -20.81 6.53
C LEU A 204 -6.64 -21.53 6.40
N THR A 205 -6.62 -22.81 6.04
CA THR A 205 -7.83 -23.63 5.92
C THR A 205 -8.50 -23.84 7.26
N GLU A 206 -7.73 -24.17 8.29
CA GLU A 206 -8.23 -24.41 9.65
C GLU A 206 -8.88 -23.19 10.29
N VAL A 207 -8.36 -21.99 9.99
CA VAL A 207 -8.98 -20.74 10.48
C VAL A 207 -10.09 -20.23 9.54
N GLY A 208 -10.38 -20.92 8.45
CA GLY A 208 -11.40 -20.52 7.48
C GLY A 208 -11.06 -19.23 6.74
N ALA A 209 -9.77 -18.97 6.48
CA ALA A 209 -9.32 -17.80 5.74
C ALA A 209 -9.33 -18.04 4.24
N PHE A 210 -10.07 -17.24 3.47
CA PHE A 210 -10.18 -17.35 2.03
C PHE A 210 -9.61 -16.13 1.30
N PRO A 211 -8.95 -16.33 0.15
CA PRO A 211 -8.40 -15.22 -0.63
C PRO A 211 -9.48 -14.26 -1.13
N THR A 212 -9.18 -12.97 -1.06
CA THR A 212 -10.07 -11.91 -1.54
C THR A 212 -9.35 -10.92 -2.44
N SER A 213 -10.12 -10.17 -3.23
CA SER A 213 -9.62 -9.06 -4.03
C SER A 213 -9.93 -7.75 -3.33
N PHE A 214 -8.89 -7.11 -2.79
CA PHE A 214 -9.03 -5.84 -2.07
C PHE A 214 -7.95 -4.85 -2.48
N SER A 215 -8.33 -3.57 -2.58
CA SER A 215 -7.41 -2.47 -2.80
C SER A 215 -7.78 -1.31 -1.88
N LYS A 216 -6.95 -0.98 -0.89
CA LYS A 216 -7.19 0.14 0.03
C LYS A 216 -7.63 1.40 -0.70
N TYR A 217 -6.88 1.81 -1.73
CA TYR A 217 -7.21 3.00 -2.53
C TYR A 217 -8.46 2.79 -3.40
N GLY A 218 -8.63 1.59 -4.01
CA GLY A 218 -9.81 1.30 -4.82
C GLY A 218 -11.10 1.28 -4.01
N THR A 219 -11.07 0.70 -2.81
CA THR A 219 -12.21 0.68 -1.90
C THR A 219 -12.51 2.08 -1.37
N CYS A 220 -11.50 2.82 -0.93
CA CYS A 220 -11.66 4.21 -0.51
C CYS A 220 -12.34 5.06 -1.60
N TYR A 221 -11.90 4.93 -2.86
CA TYR A 221 -12.51 5.64 -3.97
C TYR A 221 -13.97 5.26 -4.18
N LYS A 222 -14.30 3.97 -4.25
CA LYS A 222 -15.67 3.48 -4.53
C LYS A 222 -16.64 3.81 -3.41
N GLU A 223 -16.24 3.53 -2.16
CA GLU A 223 -17.16 3.57 -1.04
C GLU A 223 -17.31 4.96 -0.42
N HIS A 224 -16.34 5.83 -0.63
CA HIS A 224 -16.34 7.14 0.03
C HIS A 224 -16.26 8.30 -0.96
N ILE A 225 -15.28 8.32 -1.85
CA ILE A 225 -15.02 9.47 -2.72
C ILE A 225 -16.11 9.59 -3.78
N LEU A 226 -16.39 8.51 -4.49
CA LEU A 226 -17.41 8.52 -5.55
C LEU A 226 -18.81 8.84 -5.02
N LYS A 227 -19.17 8.31 -3.83
CA LYS A 227 -20.44 8.62 -3.16
C LYS A 227 -20.49 10.08 -2.72
N LYS A 228 -19.40 10.63 -2.22
CA LYS A 228 -19.29 12.05 -1.86
C LYS A 228 -19.48 12.96 -3.08
N GLU A 229 -18.80 12.66 -4.20
CA GLU A 229 -18.93 13.43 -5.44
C GLU A 229 -20.38 13.38 -6.00
N ALA A 230 -21.04 12.23 -5.92
CA ALA A 230 -22.43 12.09 -6.35
C ALA A 230 -23.39 12.97 -5.52
N LEU A 231 -23.16 13.11 -4.21
CA LEU A 231 -23.97 13.97 -3.33
C LEU A 231 -23.80 15.47 -3.63
N PHE A 232 -22.65 15.89 -4.15
CA PHE A 232 -22.42 17.30 -4.52
C PHE A 232 -22.84 17.63 -5.96
N SER A 233 -23.20 16.62 -6.76
CA SER A 233 -23.64 16.77 -8.17
C SER A 233 -25.15 16.67 -8.34
N ALA A 234 -25.89 16.37 -7.27
CA ALA A 234 -27.34 16.31 -7.20
C ALA A 234 -27.92 17.58 -6.57
#